data_1618b1c8e5500ebe2bf0338fe4454adb
#
_entry.id   1618b1c8e5500ebe2bf0338fe4454adb
#
_cell.length_a   1.000
_cell.length_b   1.000
_cell.length_c   1.000
_cell.angle_alpha   90.00
_cell.angle_beta   90.00
_cell.angle_gamma   90.00
#
_symmetry.space_group_name_H-M   'P 1'
#
loop_
_entity.id
_entity.type
_entity.pdbx_description
1 polymer ?
#
loop_
_entity_poly.entity_id
_entity_poly.type
_entity_poly.pdbx_seq_one_letter_code
_entity_poly.pdbx_strand_id
1 'polypeptide(L)'
;KVTLRYEENLISQTLVMGASSDEAAEYGLRSDKLKLLSGDYQVVTFTLYNKVDEPVYDGTPSEDHNSFSIVAGGLSVHDLVADVVERGRVKFSIVKDMSGFKDTPQTKAPTREYTFDEIEFLSVSVKTGNTVTAFEMLPAEFSVHFEDNGDDTDGYQTSSAVCDSLLSLRAGEYQIVSYSVFDSSRRLLETDNDVDATFIVEDNKTTDADVPVKLHESDEYIKDYYALYEIWKSLGGPDWYYVGEDQPRGCNWDFNKDPDLWGAQPGVSLHSNGRVALINL
;
A
#
# COMPACT_ATOMS: atom_id res chain seq x y z
N LYS A 1 11.86 -24.10 5.23
CA LYS A 1 11.55 -24.15 6.66
C LYS A 1 10.46 -25.15 6.88
N VAL A 2 10.59 -26.03 7.87
CA VAL A 2 9.58 -27.01 8.25
C VAL A 2 9.28 -26.87 9.75
N THR A 3 8.01 -26.96 10.11
CA THR A 3 7.57 -27.02 11.52
C THR A 3 7.02 -28.41 11.78
N LEU A 4 7.64 -29.10 12.71
CA LEU A 4 7.30 -30.47 13.13
C LEU A 4 6.67 -30.43 14.52
N ARG A 5 5.73 -31.32 14.78
CA ARG A 5 5.26 -31.63 16.13
C ARG A 5 5.85 -32.98 16.57
N TYR A 6 6.43 -32.98 17.73
CA TYR A 6 6.91 -34.18 18.42
C TYR A 6 6.31 -34.17 19.83
N GLU A 7 5.48 -35.12 20.15
CA GLU A 7 4.64 -35.09 21.35
C GLU A 7 3.84 -33.76 21.43
N GLU A 8 4.02 -32.96 22.47
CA GLU A 8 3.37 -31.65 22.64
C GLU A 8 4.24 -30.47 22.16
N ASN A 9 5.44 -30.73 21.67
CA ASN A 9 6.41 -29.71 21.30
C ASN A 9 6.41 -29.41 19.80
N LEU A 10 6.51 -28.12 19.45
CA LEU A 10 6.76 -27.67 18.08
C LEU A 10 8.24 -27.43 17.86
N ILE A 11 8.76 -28.03 16.80
CA ILE A 11 10.18 -27.92 16.38
C ILE A 11 10.20 -27.29 14.99
N SER A 12 10.75 -26.08 14.88
CA SER A 12 10.98 -25.44 13.58
C SER A 12 12.42 -25.58 13.15
N GLN A 13 12.62 -26.05 11.91
CA GLN A 13 13.92 -26.25 11.31
C GLN A 13 13.98 -25.58 9.91
N THR A 14 15.10 -24.94 9.63
CA THR A 14 15.43 -24.46 8.29
C THR A 14 16.39 -25.45 7.65
N LEU A 15 16.02 -26.00 6.51
CA LEU A 15 16.80 -27.00 5.78
C LEU A 15 17.26 -26.39 4.46
N VAL A 16 18.47 -26.74 4.05
CA VAL A 16 18.99 -26.34 2.73
C VAL A 16 18.44 -27.31 1.70
N MET A 17 17.85 -26.74 0.64
CA MET A 17 17.30 -27.53 -0.46
C MET A 17 18.30 -27.55 -1.62
N GLY A 18 18.42 -28.72 -2.25
CA GLY A 18 19.29 -28.90 -3.40
C GLY A 18 18.69 -29.86 -4.41
N ALA A 19 19.09 -29.72 -5.67
CA ALA A 19 18.87 -30.76 -6.67
C ALA A 19 19.81 -31.91 -6.35
N SER A 20 19.27 -33.07 -6.02
CA SER A 20 20.06 -34.27 -5.85
C SER A 20 19.89 -35.15 -7.07
N SER A 21 20.89 -35.46 -7.84
CA SER A 21 20.92 -36.39 -8.97
C SER A 21 19.72 -36.31 -10.00
N ASP A 22 19.82 -36.97 -11.11
CA ASP A 22 18.83 -36.95 -12.19
C ASP A 22 17.41 -37.38 -11.76
N GLU A 23 17.30 -38.22 -10.74
CA GLU A 23 16.01 -38.62 -10.17
C GLU A 23 15.29 -37.50 -9.42
N ALA A 24 16.01 -36.53 -8.86
CA ALA A 24 15.39 -35.39 -8.16
C ALA A 24 14.78 -34.36 -9.11
N ALA A 25 15.21 -34.32 -10.34
CA ALA A 25 14.57 -33.48 -11.38
C ALA A 25 13.15 -33.98 -11.72
N GLU A 26 12.90 -35.26 -11.58
CA GLU A 26 11.58 -35.85 -11.78
C GLU A 26 10.66 -35.71 -10.55
N TYR A 27 11.24 -35.73 -9.34
CA TYR A 27 10.47 -35.76 -8.09
C TYR A 27 10.61 -34.48 -7.25
N GLY A 28 11.29 -33.45 -7.75
CA GLY A 28 11.41 -32.16 -7.07
C GLY A 28 12.73 -31.94 -6.31
N LEU A 29 12.68 -31.17 -5.23
CA LEU A 29 13.84 -30.78 -4.44
C LEU A 29 14.02 -31.69 -3.24
N ARG A 30 15.27 -31.96 -2.84
CA ARG A 30 15.59 -32.65 -1.59
C ARG A 30 16.30 -31.73 -0.62
N SER A 31 15.96 -31.89 0.67
CA SER A 31 16.68 -31.22 1.75
C SER A 31 17.95 -31.97 2.13
N ASP A 32 18.86 -31.28 2.83
CA ASP A 32 19.86 -31.94 3.65
C ASP A 32 19.18 -32.81 4.74
N LYS A 33 20.00 -33.65 5.39
CA LYS A 33 19.51 -34.59 6.41
C LYS A 33 19.25 -33.88 7.72
N LEU A 34 18.05 -33.99 8.25
CA LEU A 34 17.69 -33.56 9.58
C LEU A 34 17.92 -34.71 10.59
N LYS A 35 18.58 -34.41 11.69
CA LYS A 35 18.76 -35.36 12.80
C LYS A 35 17.68 -35.13 13.83
N LEU A 36 16.84 -36.13 14.03
CA LEU A 36 15.74 -36.13 14.99
C LEU A 36 15.90 -37.28 15.99
N LEU A 37 15.26 -37.16 17.13
CA LEU A 37 15.13 -38.28 18.08
C LEU A 37 14.23 -39.37 17.44
N SER A 38 14.38 -40.61 17.91
CA SER A 38 13.46 -41.68 17.51
C SER A 38 12.07 -41.42 18.08
N GLY A 39 11.04 -41.66 17.28
CA GLY A 39 9.65 -41.43 17.64
C GLY A 39 8.82 -40.97 16.46
N ASP A 40 7.56 -40.66 16.75
CA ASP A 40 6.56 -40.23 15.75
C ASP A 40 6.50 -38.71 15.67
N TYR A 41 6.46 -38.24 14.45
CA TYR A 41 6.44 -36.81 14.13
C TYR A 41 5.25 -36.47 13.25
N GLN A 42 4.72 -35.26 13.42
CA GLN A 42 3.74 -34.67 12.53
C GLN A 42 4.32 -33.42 11.89
N VAL A 43 4.20 -33.31 10.57
CA VAL A 43 4.50 -32.07 9.87
C VAL A 43 3.30 -31.15 10.00
N VAL A 44 3.50 -30.00 10.63
CA VAL A 44 2.43 -29.00 10.84
C VAL A 44 2.34 -28.06 9.66
N THR A 45 3.48 -27.48 9.25
CA THR A 45 3.59 -26.59 8.10
C THR A 45 4.97 -26.67 7.49
N PHE A 46 5.10 -26.33 6.22
CA PHE A 46 6.38 -26.11 5.58
C PHE A 46 6.32 -24.97 4.57
N THR A 47 7.44 -24.31 4.35
CA THR A 47 7.58 -23.21 3.39
C THR A 47 8.91 -23.34 2.69
N LEU A 48 8.92 -23.28 1.36
CA LEU A 48 10.13 -23.17 0.55
C LEU A 48 10.44 -21.69 0.30
N TYR A 49 11.72 -21.34 0.42
CA TYR A 49 12.23 -20.01 0.20
C TYR A 49 13.18 -20.00 -0.99
N ASN A 50 13.20 -18.92 -1.75
CA ASN A 50 14.22 -18.68 -2.76
C ASN A 50 15.54 -18.20 -2.11
N LYS A 51 16.56 -17.89 -2.94
CA LYS A 51 17.89 -17.48 -2.46
C LYS A 51 17.94 -16.12 -1.77
N VAL A 52 16.86 -15.35 -1.87
CA VAL A 52 16.72 -14.03 -1.23
C VAL A 52 15.71 -14.06 -0.08
N ASP A 53 15.47 -15.25 0.48
CA ASP A 53 14.60 -15.51 1.62
C ASP A 53 13.11 -15.14 1.39
N GLU A 54 12.64 -15.07 0.13
CA GLU A 54 11.23 -14.92 -0.17
C GLU A 54 10.55 -16.30 -0.24
N PRO A 55 9.37 -16.48 0.36
CA PRO A 55 8.62 -17.72 0.27
C PRO A 55 8.06 -17.89 -1.16
N VAL A 56 8.31 -19.04 -1.78
CA VAL A 56 7.86 -19.37 -3.13
C VAL A 56 6.85 -20.51 -3.16
N TYR A 57 6.87 -21.38 -2.16
CA TYR A 57 5.91 -22.45 -1.98
C TYR A 57 5.53 -22.56 -0.51
N ASP A 58 4.28 -22.84 -0.25
CA ASP A 58 3.76 -23.00 1.10
C ASP A 58 2.84 -24.22 1.13
N GLY A 59 2.80 -24.90 2.26
CA GLY A 59 1.97 -26.07 2.35
C GLY A 59 1.66 -26.50 3.78
N THR A 60 0.49 -27.06 3.92
CA THR A 60 0.10 -27.91 5.03
C THR A 60 -0.05 -29.31 4.45
N PRO A 61 0.72 -30.29 4.92
CA PRO A 61 0.63 -31.64 4.38
C PRO A 61 -0.78 -32.18 4.49
N SER A 62 -1.22 -32.97 3.49
CA SER A 62 -2.46 -33.70 3.57
C SER A 62 -2.43 -34.70 4.74
N GLU A 63 -3.57 -35.13 5.22
CA GLU A 63 -3.68 -36.08 6.35
C GLU A 63 -2.86 -37.36 6.12
N ASP A 64 -2.78 -37.83 4.88
CA ASP A 64 -2.02 -39.03 4.50
C ASP A 64 -0.50 -38.86 4.49
N HIS A 65 -0.01 -37.60 4.44
CA HIS A 65 1.41 -37.26 4.33
C HIS A 65 1.89 -36.30 5.44
N ASN A 66 1.14 -36.19 6.52
CA ASN A 66 1.50 -35.25 7.60
C ASN A 66 2.26 -35.93 8.75
N SER A 67 2.46 -37.23 8.73
CA SER A 67 3.11 -37.96 9.82
C SER A 67 4.17 -38.94 9.32
N PHE A 68 5.22 -39.11 10.11
CA PHE A 68 6.30 -40.08 9.86
C PHE A 68 6.95 -40.51 11.16
N SER A 69 7.63 -41.65 11.13
CA SER A 69 8.33 -42.20 12.27
C SER A 69 9.83 -42.26 12.02
N ILE A 70 10.61 -41.92 13.02
CA ILE A 70 12.06 -42.09 13.05
C ILE A 70 12.45 -43.27 13.92
N VAL A 71 13.15 -44.18 13.32
CA VAL A 71 13.73 -45.34 14.04
C VAL A 71 15.17 -45.06 14.40
N ALA A 72 15.60 -45.41 15.60
CA ALA A 72 16.95 -45.18 16.06
C ALA A 72 18.01 -45.81 15.10
N GLY A 73 18.92 -44.96 14.60
CA GLY A 73 19.96 -45.34 13.64
C GLY A 73 19.47 -45.54 12.21
N GLY A 74 18.17 -45.31 11.93
CA GLY A 74 17.57 -45.40 10.60
C GLY A 74 17.61 -44.05 9.82
N LEU A 75 17.32 -44.15 8.53
CA LEU A 75 17.03 -43.01 7.67
C LEU A 75 15.62 -43.17 7.13
N SER A 76 14.79 -42.16 7.38
CA SER A 76 13.46 -42.06 6.77
C SER A 76 13.45 -40.96 5.72
N VAL A 77 12.79 -41.18 4.61
CA VAL A 77 12.47 -40.17 3.60
C VAL A 77 10.98 -39.89 3.70
N HIS A 78 10.66 -38.59 3.77
CA HIS A 78 9.26 -38.18 3.85
C HIS A 78 9.03 -37.10 2.76
N ASP A 79 8.05 -37.37 1.91
CA ASP A 79 7.71 -36.51 0.79
C ASP A 79 6.67 -35.48 1.22
N LEU A 80 6.91 -34.23 0.87
CA LEU A 80 5.99 -33.14 1.08
C LEU A 80 5.54 -32.57 -0.27
N VAL A 81 4.25 -32.41 -0.44
CA VAL A 81 3.69 -31.71 -1.60
C VAL A 81 3.51 -30.26 -1.23
N ALA A 82 4.05 -29.36 -2.06
CA ALA A 82 3.97 -27.93 -1.85
C ALA A 82 3.11 -27.28 -2.94
N ASP A 83 2.18 -26.43 -2.53
CA ASP A 83 1.44 -25.57 -3.44
C ASP A 83 2.24 -24.31 -3.75
N VAL A 84 2.14 -23.84 -5.00
CA VAL A 84 2.77 -22.58 -5.41
C VAL A 84 2.13 -21.43 -4.63
N VAL A 85 2.96 -20.62 -4.01
CA VAL A 85 2.52 -19.36 -3.40
C VAL A 85 2.55 -18.29 -4.48
N GLU A 86 1.42 -18.02 -5.07
CA GLU A 86 1.26 -16.89 -6.01
C GLU A 86 1.53 -15.58 -5.27
N ARG A 87 2.44 -14.79 -5.79
CA ARG A 87 2.87 -13.53 -5.19
C ARG A 87 3.01 -12.45 -6.22
N GLY A 88 2.58 -11.27 -5.84
CA GLY A 88 2.86 -10.05 -6.57
C GLY A 88 3.66 -9.06 -5.72
N ARG A 89 3.88 -7.92 -6.28
CA ARG A 89 4.51 -6.78 -5.60
C ARG A 89 3.49 -5.67 -5.42
N VAL A 90 3.61 -4.92 -4.34
CA VAL A 90 2.81 -3.73 -4.09
C VAL A 90 3.72 -2.54 -3.85
N LYS A 91 3.32 -1.42 -4.39
CA LYS A 91 3.90 -0.10 -4.16
C LYS A 91 2.77 0.78 -3.61
N PHE A 92 2.99 1.42 -2.47
CA PHE A 92 1.99 2.30 -1.88
C PHE A 92 2.17 3.74 -2.36
N SER A 93 1.06 4.38 -2.68
CA SER A 93 0.99 5.81 -2.96
C SER A 93 0.07 6.47 -1.93
N ILE A 94 0.56 7.47 -1.24
CA ILE A 94 -0.23 8.27 -0.31
C ILE A 94 -0.97 9.30 -1.14
N VAL A 95 -2.30 9.26 -1.10
CA VAL A 95 -3.17 10.18 -1.83
C VAL A 95 -4.05 10.96 -0.86
N LYS A 96 -4.46 12.16 -1.24
CA LYS A 96 -5.35 12.96 -0.41
C LYS A 96 -6.77 12.42 -0.46
N ASP A 97 -7.38 12.19 0.70
CA ASP A 97 -8.82 11.93 0.79
C ASP A 97 -9.59 13.24 0.70
N MET A 98 -10.09 13.52 -0.47
CA MET A 98 -10.90 14.71 -0.76
C MET A 98 -12.38 14.55 -0.41
N SER A 99 -12.83 13.37 0.03
CA SER A 99 -14.25 13.07 0.26
C SER A 99 -14.87 13.97 1.34
N GLY A 100 -14.10 14.37 2.34
CA GLY A 100 -14.55 15.27 3.41
C GLY A 100 -14.65 16.74 3.00
N PHE A 101 -14.04 17.16 1.89
CA PHE A 101 -14.02 18.57 1.46
C PHE A 101 -15.31 19.02 0.76
N LYS A 102 -16.08 18.11 0.18
CA LYS A 102 -17.24 18.46 -0.64
C LYS A 102 -18.52 18.73 0.16
N ASP A 103 -18.68 18.15 1.34
CA ASP A 103 -19.99 18.06 2.00
C ASP A 103 -20.11 18.67 3.41
N THR A 104 -19.02 18.93 4.12
CA THR A 104 -19.11 19.47 5.48
C THR A 104 -17.86 20.25 5.88
N PRO A 105 -17.99 21.48 6.41
CA PRO A 105 -16.88 22.16 7.07
C PRO A 105 -16.38 21.28 8.21
N GLN A 106 -15.12 20.89 8.18
CA GLN A 106 -14.51 20.12 9.26
C GLN A 106 -14.55 20.94 10.54
N THR A 107 -15.35 20.54 11.51
CA THR A 107 -15.56 21.28 12.78
C THR A 107 -14.52 20.95 13.83
N LYS A 108 -13.58 20.06 13.56
CA LYS A 108 -12.56 19.65 14.50
C LYS A 108 -11.17 19.77 13.89
N ALA A 109 -10.45 20.82 14.29
CA ALA A 109 -9.05 20.98 13.93
C ALA A 109 -8.22 19.81 14.49
N PRO A 110 -7.23 19.31 13.74
CA PRO A 110 -6.28 18.33 14.23
C PRO A 110 -5.41 18.93 15.33
N THR A 111 -4.78 18.07 16.09
CA THR A 111 -3.85 18.47 17.17
C THR A 111 -2.63 19.22 16.63
N ARG A 112 -2.33 19.10 15.36
CA ARG A 112 -1.29 19.82 14.63
C ARG A 112 -1.67 19.89 13.15
N GLU A 113 -1.62 21.08 12.60
CA GLU A 113 -1.68 21.28 11.15
C GLU A 113 -0.37 20.81 10.51
N TYR A 114 -0.46 20.13 9.37
CA TYR A 114 0.68 19.79 8.54
C TYR A 114 0.26 19.89 7.06
N THR A 115 1.25 20.12 6.21
CA THR A 115 1.06 20.11 4.77
C THR A 115 1.48 18.76 4.20
N PHE A 116 0.92 18.38 3.05
CA PHE A 116 1.13 17.05 2.48
C PHE A 116 2.59 16.79 2.08
N ASP A 117 3.33 17.84 1.74
CA ASP A 117 4.77 17.80 1.45
C ASP A 117 5.66 17.58 2.69
N GLU A 118 5.09 17.63 3.90
CA GLU A 118 5.80 17.25 5.13
C GLU A 118 5.85 15.72 5.33
N ILE A 119 5.10 14.94 4.55
CA ILE A 119 5.06 13.48 4.69
C ILE A 119 6.32 12.86 4.08
N GLU A 120 7.12 12.22 4.92
CA GLU A 120 8.38 11.56 4.56
C GLU A 120 8.37 10.05 4.80
N PHE A 121 7.43 9.56 5.64
CA PHE A 121 7.31 8.13 5.93
C PHE A 121 5.86 7.72 6.09
N LEU A 122 5.58 6.48 5.66
CA LEU A 122 4.32 5.79 5.80
C LEU A 122 4.49 4.52 6.63
N SER A 123 3.60 4.28 7.59
CA SER A 123 3.32 2.95 8.13
C SER A 123 1.92 2.56 7.72
N VAL A 124 1.74 1.36 7.19
CA VAL A 124 0.45 0.89 6.69
C VAL A 124 0.19 -0.56 7.11
N SER A 125 -1.02 -0.86 7.51
CA SER A 125 -1.47 -2.21 7.80
C SER A 125 -2.51 -2.65 6.79
N VAL A 126 -2.31 -3.82 6.20
CA VAL A 126 -3.21 -4.41 5.23
C VAL A 126 -3.73 -5.75 5.73
N LYS A 127 -4.96 -6.08 5.36
CA LYS A 127 -5.64 -7.30 5.79
C LYS A 127 -6.09 -8.13 4.58
N THR A 128 -5.85 -9.43 4.64
CA THR A 128 -6.46 -10.41 3.73
C THR A 128 -7.01 -11.56 4.55
N GLY A 129 -8.28 -11.89 4.39
CA GLY A 129 -8.98 -12.84 5.27
C GLY A 129 -8.87 -12.43 6.74
N ASN A 130 -8.26 -13.28 7.56
CA ASN A 130 -8.01 -13.03 8.99
C ASN A 130 -6.58 -12.58 9.30
N THR A 131 -5.73 -12.43 8.29
CA THR A 131 -4.31 -12.09 8.48
C THR A 131 -4.11 -10.60 8.24
N VAL A 132 -3.46 -9.94 9.20
CA VAL A 132 -3.00 -8.54 9.09
C VAL A 132 -1.49 -8.54 8.92
N THR A 133 -1.02 -7.79 7.93
CA THR A 133 0.41 -7.56 7.68
C THR A 133 0.67 -6.07 7.83
N ALA A 134 1.65 -5.70 8.64
CA ALA A 134 2.06 -4.32 8.84
C ALA A 134 3.41 -4.05 8.16
N PHE A 135 3.50 -2.89 7.54
CA PHE A 135 4.73 -2.32 6.98
C PHE A 135 4.99 -1.00 7.71
N GLU A 136 6.18 -0.85 8.24
CA GLU A 136 6.52 0.27 9.09
C GLU A 136 7.56 1.18 8.45
N MET A 137 7.37 2.48 8.58
CA MET A 137 8.35 3.52 8.23
C MET A 137 8.88 3.40 6.79
N LEU A 138 7.98 3.12 5.84
CA LEU A 138 8.30 3.13 4.41
C LEU A 138 8.64 4.57 4.01
N PRO A 139 9.82 4.83 3.41
CA PRO A 139 10.14 6.14 2.89
C PRO A 139 9.14 6.55 1.80
N ALA A 140 8.66 7.78 1.87
CA ALA A 140 7.75 8.36 0.89
C ALA A 140 8.35 9.64 0.31
N GLU A 141 8.21 9.83 -0.99
CA GLU A 141 8.68 11.02 -1.70
C GLU A 141 7.48 11.76 -2.27
N PHE A 142 7.35 13.03 -1.89
CA PHE A 142 6.31 13.91 -2.41
C PHE A 142 6.55 14.21 -3.89
N SER A 143 5.49 14.11 -4.68
CA SER A 143 5.52 14.48 -6.08
C SER A 143 4.19 15.11 -6.53
N VAL A 144 4.29 15.95 -7.54
CA VAL A 144 3.13 16.57 -8.18
C VAL A 144 2.96 15.93 -9.55
N HIS A 145 1.77 15.45 -9.83
CA HIS A 145 1.41 14.80 -11.09
C HIS A 145 0.42 15.65 -11.86
N PHE A 146 0.48 15.53 -13.16
CA PHE A 146 -0.53 16.10 -14.06
C PHE A 146 -1.42 14.96 -14.54
N GLU A 147 -2.69 15.01 -14.16
CA GLU A 147 -3.71 14.07 -14.61
C GLU A 147 -4.34 14.61 -15.89
N ASP A 148 -4.25 13.86 -16.98
CA ASP A 148 -4.86 14.18 -18.26
C ASP A 148 -6.24 13.51 -18.33
N ASN A 149 -7.29 14.29 -18.43
CA ASN A 149 -8.67 13.79 -18.55
C ASN A 149 -9.00 13.23 -19.96
N GLY A 150 -8.01 13.14 -20.85
CA GLY A 150 -8.18 12.58 -22.20
C GLY A 150 -8.80 13.56 -23.21
N ASP A 151 -9.06 14.79 -22.80
CA ASP A 151 -9.41 15.91 -23.66
C ASP A 151 -8.26 16.93 -23.54
N ASP A 152 -7.64 17.32 -24.65
CA ASP A 152 -6.38 18.10 -24.71
C ASP A 152 -6.37 19.43 -23.91
N THR A 153 -7.43 19.73 -23.17
CA THR A 153 -7.62 21.01 -22.49
C THR A 153 -7.92 20.91 -20.98
N ASP A 154 -8.20 19.74 -20.43
CA ASP A 154 -8.77 19.61 -19.07
C ASP A 154 -7.93 18.80 -18.09
N GLY A 155 -6.61 18.81 -18.22
CA GLY A 155 -5.71 18.20 -17.23
C GLY A 155 -5.68 19.00 -15.92
N TYR A 156 -5.59 18.31 -14.79
CA TYR A 156 -5.42 18.91 -13.48
C TYR A 156 -4.17 18.37 -12.77
N GLN A 157 -3.62 19.18 -11.88
CA GLN A 157 -2.48 18.75 -11.07
C GLN A 157 -2.99 18.10 -9.79
N THR A 158 -2.42 16.95 -9.45
CA THR A 158 -2.59 16.27 -8.18
C THR A 158 -1.25 16.14 -7.47
N SER A 159 -1.27 15.96 -6.18
CA SER A 159 -0.08 15.65 -5.42
C SER A 159 -0.24 14.30 -4.72
N SER A 160 0.85 13.56 -4.64
CA SER A 160 0.94 12.31 -3.90
C SER A 160 2.30 12.17 -3.25
N ALA A 161 2.40 11.29 -2.26
CA ALA A 161 3.69 10.85 -1.76
C ALA A 161 3.84 9.36 -2.05
N VAL A 162 4.84 9.02 -2.83
CA VAL A 162 5.03 7.65 -3.35
C VAL A 162 6.09 6.94 -2.54
N CYS A 163 5.76 5.73 -2.07
CA CYS A 163 6.71 4.85 -1.41
C CYS A 163 7.39 3.97 -2.48
N ASP A 164 8.68 4.20 -2.73
CA ASP A 164 9.44 3.44 -3.75
C ASP A 164 9.73 1.98 -3.36
N SER A 165 9.43 1.61 -2.12
CA SER A 165 9.60 0.25 -1.63
C SER A 165 8.65 -0.71 -2.33
N LEU A 166 9.19 -1.66 -3.08
CA LEU A 166 8.44 -2.78 -3.65
C LEU A 166 8.32 -3.89 -2.59
N LEU A 167 7.10 -4.13 -2.13
CA LEU A 167 6.80 -5.10 -1.08
C LEU A 167 6.16 -6.35 -1.69
N SER A 168 6.56 -7.52 -1.22
CA SER A 168 6.01 -8.79 -1.73
C SER A 168 4.84 -9.25 -0.87
N LEU A 169 3.68 -9.43 -1.48
CA LEU A 169 2.48 -10.00 -0.87
C LEU A 169 1.99 -11.23 -1.65
N ARG A 170 1.22 -12.11 -1.01
CA ARG A 170 0.50 -13.18 -1.71
C ARG A 170 -0.50 -12.56 -2.68
N ALA A 171 -0.77 -13.24 -3.80
CA ALA A 171 -1.84 -12.83 -4.69
C ALA A 171 -3.19 -12.93 -3.96
N GLY A 172 -4.05 -11.94 -4.15
CA GLY A 172 -5.35 -11.88 -3.49
C GLY A 172 -5.84 -10.46 -3.27
N GLU A 173 -7.01 -10.36 -2.68
CA GLU A 173 -7.64 -9.09 -2.32
C GLU A 173 -7.20 -8.67 -0.92
N TYR A 174 -6.88 -7.38 -0.79
CA TYR A 174 -6.43 -6.75 0.45
C TYR A 174 -7.27 -5.51 0.75
N GLN A 175 -7.47 -5.28 2.04
CA GLN A 175 -8.03 -4.05 2.58
C GLN A 175 -6.94 -3.32 3.38
N ILE A 176 -6.79 -2.03 3.17
CA ILE A 176 -6.00 -1.17 4.06
C ILE A 176 -6.84 -0.93 5.31
N VAL A 177 -6.32 -1.31 6.47
CA VAL A 177 -7.07 -1.20 7.74
C VAL A 177 -6.59 -0.08 8.64
N SER A 178 -5.35 0.35 8.45
CA SER A 178 -4.81 1.52 9.16
C SER A 178 -3.61 2.10 8.43
N TYR A 179 -3.37 3.38 8.65
CA TYR A 179 -2.13 4.04 8.28
C TYR A 179 -1.65 4.99 9.38
N SER A 180 -0.37 5.35 9.29
CA SER A 180 0.23 6.46 10.01
C SER A 180 1.27 7.13 9.12
N VAL A 181 1.25 8.45 9.05
CA VAL A 181 2.22 9.24 8.29
C VAL A 181 3.09 10.06 9.22
N PHE A 182 4.35 10.26 8.84
CA PHE A 182 5.36 10.87 9.69
C PHE A 182 6.21 11.87 8.89
N ASP A 183 6.71 12.89 9.60
CA ASP A 183 7.67 13.85 9.05
C ASP A 183 9.11 13.32 9.00
N SER A 184 10.03 14.12 8.46
CA SER A 184 11.47 13.80 8.34
C SER A 184 12.13 13.47 9.69
N SER A 185 11.60 13.98 10.78
CA SER A 185 12.05 13.68 12.16
C SER A 185 11.38 12.42 12.74
N ARG A 186 10.60 11.69 11.94
CA ARG A 186 9.79 10.53 12.34
C ARG A 186 8.74 10.86 13.41
N ARG A 187 8.28 12.09 13.42
CA ARG A 187 7.20 12.52 14.31
C ARG A 187 5.87 12.25 13.60
N LEU A 188 4.93 11.65 14.34
CA LEU A 188 3.61 11.34 13.83
C LEU A 188 2.89 12.64 13.40
N LEU A 189 2.42 12.66 12.16
CA LEU A 189 1.58 13.71 11.59
C LEU A 189 0.10 13.34 11.71
N GLU A 190 -0.27 12.18 11.20
CA GLU A 190 -1.64 11.68 11.14
C GLU A 190 -1.69 10.17 11.32
N THR A 191 -2.79 9.66 11.85
CA THR A 191 -3.09 8.22 11.90
C THR A 191 -4.58 7.98 11.74
N ASP A 192 -4.95 6.96 10.99
CA ASP A 192 -6.31 6.47 10.86
C ASP A 192 -6.34 4.95 11.01
N ASN A 193 -7.31 4.44 11.76
CA ASN A 193 -7.53 3.02 11.98
C ASN A 193 -8.88 2.53 11.41
N ASP A 194 -9.51 3.35 10.59
CA ASP A 194 -10.80 3.05 9.95
C ASP A 194 -10.73 3.48 8.48
N VAL A 195 -9.87 2.80 7.73
CA VAL A 195 -9.63 3.07 6.31
C VAL A 195 -10.46 2.12 5.47
N ASP A 196 -11.22 2.64 4.51
CA ASP A 196 -12.01 1.86 3.57
C ASP A 196 -11.40 1.94 2.16
N ALA A 197 -10.23 1.33 2.01
CA ALA A 197 -9.56 1.21 0.72
C ALA A 197 -9.13 -0.24 0.47
N THR A 198 -9.34 -0.72 -0.75
CA THR A 198 -9.00 -2.09 -1.16
C THR A 198 -8.16 -2.09 -2.41
N PHE A 199 -7.32 -3.11 -2.55
CA PHE A 199 -6.52 -3.34 -3.75
C PHE A 199 -6.34 -4.84 -4.00
N ILE A 200 -5.95 -5.20 -5.22
CA ILE A 200 -5.74 -6.60 -5.61
C ILE A 200 -4.27 -6.79 -5.98
N VAL A 201 -3.64 -7.77 -5.35
CA VAL A 201 -2.31 -8.22 -5.72
C VAL A 201 -2.46 -9.39 -6.69
N GLU A 202 -1.95 -9.21 -7.91
CA GLU A 202 -1.95 -10.27 -8.92
C GLU A 202 -0.58 -10.96 -8.97
N ASP A 203 -0.59 -12.26 -9.31
CA ASP A 203 0.64 -13.05 -9.41
C ASP A 203 1.62 -12.46 -10.42
N ASN A 204 2.88 -12.35 -10.02
CA ASN A 204 4.00 -11.81 -10.82
C ASN A 204 3.81 -10.38 -11.36
N LYS A 205 2.83 -9.61 -10.82
CA LYS A 205 2.62 -8.20 -11.20
C LYS A 205 2.98 -7.26 -10.07
N THR A 206 3.17 -5.99 -10.44
CA THR A 206 3.24 -4.88 -9.48
C THR A 206 1.91 -4.16 -9.46
N THR A 207 1.36 -3.96 -8.27
CA THR A 207 0.13 -3.22 -8.01
C THR A 207 0.49 -1.91 -7.34
N ASP A 208 -0.01 -0.80 -7.85
CA ASP A 208 -0.01 0.47 -7.13
C ASP A 208 -1.26 0.52 -6.25
N ALA A 209 -1.07 0.77 -4.96
CA ALA A 209 -2.13 0.78 -3.96
C ALA A 209 -2.20 2.15 -3.29
N ASP A 210 -3.34 2.82 -3.44
CA ASP A 210 -3.56 4.15 -2.89
C ASP A 210 -3.96 4.07 -1.42
N VAL A 211 -3.24 4.82 -0.59
CA VAL A 211 -3.53 5.03 0.83
C VAL A 211 -4.17 6.41 0.98
N PRO A 212 -5.51 6.50 1.14
CA PRO A 212 -6.20 7.77 1.28
C PRO A 212 -5.94 8.38 2.67
N VAL A 213 -5.21 9.47 2.71
CA VAL A 213 -4.88 10.19 3.94
C VAL A 213 -5.81 11.39 4.10
N LYS A 214 -6.44 11.50 5.26
CA LYS A 214 -7.29 12.64 5.61
C LYS A 214 -6.44 13.88 5.75
N LEU A 215 -6.83 14.94 5.03
CA LEU A 215 -6.16 16.22 5.14
C LEU A 215 -6.83 17.10 6.17
N HIS A 216 -5.98 17.73 6.95
CA HIS A 216 -6.34 18.75 7.90
C HIS A 216 -5.65 20.05 7.49
N GLU A 217 -6.19 20.71 6.50
CA GLU A 217 -5.70 22.02 6.12
C GLU A 217 -6.22 23.09 7.06
N SER A 218 -5.50 24.24 7.14
CA SER A 218 -5.91 25.33 8.02
C SER A 218 -7.36 25.73 7.71
N ASP A 219 -8.15 26.05 8.72
CA ASP A 219 -9.54 26.52 8.56
C ASP A 219 -9.64 27.68 7.55
N GLU A 220 -8.61 28.49 7.42
CA GLU A 220 -8.57 29.65 6.54
C GLU A 220 -8.44 29.24 5.07
N TYR A 221 -7.64 28.21 4.76
CA TYR A 221 -7.49 27.67 3.42
C TYR A 221 -8.77 26.99 2.94
N ILE A 222 -9.39 26.22 3.80
CA ILE A 222 -10.70 25.59 3.54
C ILE A 222 -11.77 26.66 3.31
N LYS A 223 -11.76 27.76 4.05
CA LYS A 223 -12.67 28.90 3.81
C LYS A 223 -12.50 29.51 2.44
N ASP A 224 -11.26 29.66 1.98
CA ASP A 224 -10.99 30.16 0.62
C ASP A 224 -11.51 29.18 -0.44
N TYR A 225 -11.30 27.88 -0.26
CA TYR A 225 -11.84 26.85 -1.15
C TYR A 225 -13.36 26.94 -1.27
N TYR A 226 -14.08 26.95 -0.15
CA TYR A 226 -15.54 27.06 -0.16
C TYR A 226 -16.02 28.39 -0.74
N ALA A 227 -15.32 29.49 -0.46
CA ALA A 227 -15.64 30.78 -1.02
C ALA A 227 -15.54 30.78 -2.56
N LEU A 228 -14.47 30.19 -3.11
CA LEU A 228 -14.29 30.03 -4.54
C LEU A 228 -15.37 29.12 -5.14
N TYR A 229 -15.70 28.01 -4.49
CA TYR A 229 -16.76 27.09 -4.93
C TYR A 229 -18.14 27.78 -4.99
N GLU A 230 -18.49 28.55 -3.95
CA GLU A 230 -19.76 29.29 -3.93
C GLU A 230 -19.80 30.41 -4.97
N ILE A 231 -18.68 31.11 -5.23
CA ILE A 231 -18.58 32.10 -6.32
C ILE A 231 -18.82 31.40 -7.67
N TRP A 232 -18.09 30.33 -7.94
CA TRP A 232 -18.20 29.56 -9.18
C TRP A 232 -19.62 29.06 -9.40
N LYS A 233 -20.20 28.41 -8.39
CA LYS A 233 -21.56 27.90 -8.46
C LYS A 233 -22.62 29.00 -8.67
N SER A 234 -22.49 30.10 -7.95
CA SER A 234 -23.47 31.21 -8.01
C SER A 234 -23.42 32.00 -9.31
N LEU A 235 -22.26 31.99 -9.98
CA LEU A 235 -22.06 32.76 -11.23
C LEU A 235 -22.10 31.90 -12.49
N GLY A 236 -22.61 30.65 -12.41
CA GLY A 236 -22.73 29.76 -13.58
C GLY A 236 -21.37 29.16 -13.98
N GLY A 237 -20.51 28.91 -13.01
CA GLY A 237 -19.17 28.37 -13.21
C GLY A 237 -19.03 27.18 -14.15
N PRO A 238 -19.97 26.19 -14.16
CA PRO A 238 -19.88 25.09 -15.11
C PRO A 238 -19.79 25.51 -16.58
N ASP A 239 -20.31 26.70 -16.92
CA ASP A 239 -20.33 27.26 -18.29
C ASP A 239 -19.20 28.27 -18.56
N TRP A 240 -18.27 28.46 -17.62
CA TRP A 240 -17.19 29.40 -17.78
C TRP A 240 -16.18 28.94 -18.83
N TYR A 241 -15.60 29.92 -19.52
CA TYR A 241 -14.62 29.71 -20.57
C TYR A 241 -13.45 30.70 -20.39
N TYR A 242 -12.35 30.21 -19.88
CA TYR A 242 -11.17 31.05 -19.63
C TYR A 242 -10.47 31.49 -20.92
N VAL A 243 -10.07 32.74 -20.99
CA VAL A 243 -9.41 33.33 -22.18
C VAL A 243 -8.06 33.98 -21.88
N GLY A 244 -7.54 33.87 -20.65
CA GLY A 244 -6.23 34.37 -20.25
C GLY A 244 -5.07 33.62 -20.91
N GLU A 245 -3.83 34.07 -20.64
CA GLU A 245 -2.61 33.53 -21.24
C GLU A 245 -1.85 32.60 -20.30
N ASP A 246 -2.19 32.59 -19.02
CA ASP A 246 -1.52 31.82 -17.95
C ASP A 246 -2.01 30.37 -17.84
N GLN A 247 -3.10 30.03 -18.49
CA GLN A 247 -3.71 28.69 -18.55
C GLN A 247 -4.22 28.37 -19.97
N PRO A 248 -4.45 27.11 -20.32
CA PRO A 248 -5.03 26.75 -21.60
C PRO A 248 -6.38 27.44 -21.83
N ARG A 249 -6.58 27.91 -23.05
CA ARG A 249 -7.80 28.59 -23.43
C ARG A 249 -9.00 27.64 -23.35
N GLY A 250 -10.05 28.05 -22.66
CA GLY A 250 -11.27 27.26 -22.47
C GLY A 250 -11.27 26.40 -21.21
N CYS A 251 -10.15 26.33 -20.46
CA CYS A 251 -10.19 25.64 -19.17
C CYS A 251 -11.11 26.35 -18.16
N ASN A 252 -11.55 25.63 -17.17
CA ASN A 252 -12.44 26.08 -16.12
C ASN A 252 -11.82 25.78 -14.75
N TRP A 253 -12.42 26.30 -13.70
CA TRP A 253 -12.05 25.87 -12.35
C TRP A 253 -12.47 24.42 -12.12
N ASP A 254 -11.55 23.66 -11.55
CA ASP A 254 -11.78 22.25 -11.22
C ASP A 254 -11.72 22.06 -9.70
N PHE A 255 -12.85 21.80 -9.10
CA PHE A 255 -13.00 21.53 -7.66
C PHE A 255 -12.73 20.08 -7.27
N ASN A 256 -12.36 19.21 -8.22
CA ASN A 256 -11.76 17.91 -7.93
C ASN A 256 -10.26 18.01 -7.78
N LYS A 257 -9.68 19.16 -8.12
CA LYS A 257 -8.28 19.49 -8.01
C LYS A 257 -7.85 19.54 -6.56
N ASP A 258 -6.62 19.15 -6.33
CA ASP A 258 -5.98 19.22 -5.04
C ASP A 258 -5.96 20.67 -4.51
N PRO A 259 -6.50 20.96 -3.31
CA PRO A 259 -6.55 22.30 -2.76
C PRO A 259 -5.18 22.99 -2.67
N ASP A 260 -4.10 22.27 -2.39
CA ASP A 260 -2.74 22.81 -2.32
C ASP A 260 -2.26 23.42 -3.64
N LEU A 261 -2.92 23.12 -4.74
CA LEU A 261 -2.57 23.56 -6.09
C LEU A 261 -3.52 24.58 -6.66
N TRP A 262 -4.24 25.32 -5.79
CA TRP A 262 -5.18 26.38 -6.21
C TRP A 262 -4.56 27.43 -7.11
N GLY A 263 -3.27 27.73 -6.94
CA GLY A 263 -2.55 28.65 -7.81
C GLY A 263 -2.49 28.25 -9.28
N ALA A 264 -2.82 27.00 -9.59
CA ALA A 264 -2.97 26.50 -10.96
C ALA A 264 -4.39 26.68 -11.54
N GLN A 265 -5.37 27.18 -10.76
CA GLN A 265 -6.71 27.48 -11.25
C GLN A 265 -6.70 28.73 -12.11
N PRO A 266 -7.46 28.74 -13.24
CA PRO A 266 -7.52 29.90 -14.13
C PRO A 266 -7.94 31.18 -13.40
N GLY A 267 -7.12 32.22 -13.49
CA GLY A 267 -7.41 33.53 -12.90
C GLY A 267 -7.34 33.58 -11.36
N VAL A 268 -6.86 32.54 -10.69
CA VAL A 268 -6.63 32.54 -9.23
C VAL A 268 -5.15 32.68 -8.94
N SER A 269 -4.78 33.66 -8.14
CA SER A 269 -3.41 33.86 -7.64
C SER A 269 -3.38 33.75 -6.13
N LEU A 270 -2.32 33.14 -5.60
CA LEU A 270 -2.14 32.93 -4.17
C LEU A 270 -1.05 33.83 -3.59
N HIS A 271 -1.19 34.20 -2.33
CA HIS A 271 -0.10 34.69 -1.49
C HIS A 271 0.92 33.56 -1.19
N SER A 272 2.10 33.94 -0.72
CA SER A 272 3.14 32.98 -0.31
C SER A 272 2.74 32.04 0.82
N ASN A 273 1.66 32.34 1.54
CA ASN A 273 1.06 31.50 2.58
C ASN A 273 -0.10 30.63 2.07
N GLY A 274 -0.26 30.53 0.75
CA GLY A 274 -1.30 29.69 0.13
C GLY A 274 -2.72 30.27 0.12
N ARG A 275 -2.94 31.46 0.74
CA ARG A 275 -4.24 32.14 0.73
C ARG A 275 -4.52 32.80 -0.62
N VAL A 276 -5.79 32.85 -1.01
CA VAL A 276 -6.20 33.56 -2.24
C VAL A 276 -5.85 35.03 -2.15
N ALA A 277 -5.04 35.50 -3.11
CA ALA A 277 -4.60 36.88 -3.22
C ALA A 277 -5.42 37.68 -4.22
N LEU A 278 -5.77 37.07 -5.36
CA LEU A 278 -6.44 37.74 -6.47
C LEU A 278 -7.31 36.70 -7.19
N ILE A 279 -8.49 37.15 -7.60
CA ILE A 279 -9.37 36.42 -8.51
C ILE A 279 -9.63 37.33 -9.72
N ASN A 280 -9.35 36.82 -10.91
CA ASN A 280 -9.59 37.48 -12.18
C ASN A 280 -10.57 36.61 -13.00
N LEU A 281 -11.84 36.99 -13.03
CA LEU A 281 -12.94 36.28 -13.71
C LEU A 281 -13.18 36.82 -15.10
#